data_8ba2e2c027b9efba66bd7049ad770750
#
_entry.id   8ba2e2c027b9efba66bd7049ad770750
#
_cell.length_a   1.000
_cell.length_b   1.000
_cell.length_c   1.000
_cell.angle_alpha   90.00
_cell.angle_beta   90.00
_cell.angle_gamma   90.00
#
_symmetry.space_group_name_H-M   'P 1'
#
loop_
_entity.id
_entity.type
_entity.pdbx_description
1 polymer ?
#
loop_
_entity_poly.entity_id
_entity_poly.type
_entity_poly.pdbx_seq_one_letter_code
_entity_poly.pdbx_strand_id
1 'polypeptide(L)'
;IKLSEEMDMIIKNLLWYIPNIDSFQATKNELISDRIYDEFSFTYIMEQMGMKESRDVRWIGQKEVISKEDWEFFEGEICTNCQKILVAKYSTLSKINTLLTTIRNSIAHGHFAIVEDYIIGFNLKLSSKDPEGLRKAIIKIKPKPLLSALEKLASPMGKELLLAYAFRRVGYDVQEPKNRSRDFDLCLEKNGKKYVTEIKSYRGNTY
;
A
#
# COMPACT_ATOMS: atom_id res chain seq x y z
N ILE A 1 -11.08 10.14 -20.88
CA ILE A 1 -9.79 10.67 -20.40
C ILE A 1 -8.70 9.99 -21.22
N LYS A 2 -7.90 10.78 -21.95
CA LYS A 2 -6.74 10.25 -22.67
C LYS A 2 -5.57 10.23 -21.68
N LEU A 3 -5.19 9.05 -21.22
CA LEU A 3 -4.03 8.86 -20.34
C LEU A 3 -2.73 8.97 -21.15
N SER A 4 -1.63 9.39 -20.50
CA SER A 4 -0.31 9.18 -21.07
C SER A 4 0.00 7.68 -21.11
N GLU A 5 0.84 7.24 -22.03
CA GLU A 5 1.25 5.81 -22.13
C GLU A 5 1.88 5.31 -20.82
N GLU A 6 2.67 6.16 -20.15
CA GLU A 6 3.27 5.83 -18.85
C GLU A 6 2.18 5.62 -17.77
N MET A 7 1.21 6.53 -17.66
CA MET A 7 0.14 6.41 -16.65
C MET A 7 -0.76 5.21 -16.92
N ASP A 8 -1.09 4.93 -18.18
CA ASP A 8 -1.85 3.75 -18.59
C ASP A 8 -1.13 2.45 -18.18
N MET A 9 0.17 2.36 -18.41
CA MET A 9 0.98 1.21 -18.00
C MET A 9 1.04 1.06 -16.48
N ILE A 10 1.22 2.15 -15.74
CA ILE A 10 1.26 2.13 -14.27
C ILE A 10 -0.07 1.63 -13.71
N ILE A 11 -1.19 2.15 -14.20
CA ILE A 11 -2.53 1.74 -13.76
C ILE A 11 -2.77 0.25 -14.06
N LYS A 12 -2.44 -0.22 -15.24
CA LYS A 12 -2.55 -1.64 -15.63
C LYS A 12 -1.75 -2.53 -14.70
N ASN A 13 -0.51 -2.16 -14.40
CA ASN A 13 0.35 -2.94 -13.51
C ASN A 13 -0.14 -2.92 -12.06
N LEU A 14 -0.67 -1.79 -11.56
CA LEU A 14 -1.30 -1.74 -10.24
C LEU A 14 -2.48 -2.72 -10.11
N LEU A 15 -3.25 -2.92 -11.17
CA LEU A 15 -4.39 -3.84 -11.15
C LEU A 15 -3.96 -5.29 -10.86
N TRP A 16 -2.73 -5.69 -11.17
CA TRP A 16 -2.22 -7.04 -10.89
C TRP A 16 -2.03 -7.34 -9.40
N TYR A 17 -1.93 -6.32 -8.55
CA TYR A 17 -1.78 -6.45 -7.10
C TYR A 17 -3.11 -6.44 -6.34
N ILE A 18 -4.22 -6.20 -7.03
CA ILE A 18 -5.53 -6.09 -6.39
C ILE A 18 -6.01 -7.45 -5.90
N PRO A 19 -6.48 -7.55 -4.65
CA PRO A 19 -7.00 -8.80 -4.12
C PRO A 19 -8.25 -9.25 -4.86
N ASN A 20 -8.43 -10.58 -4.94
CA ASN A 20 -9.61 -11.22 -5.56
C ASN A 20 -9.79 -10.97 -7.08
N ILE A 21 -8.75 -10.54 -7.78
CA ILE A 21 -8.72 -10.67 -9.23
C ILE A 21 -8.21 -12.07 -9.55
N ASP A 22 -9.08 -12.91 -10.11
CA ASP A 22 -8.73 -14.23 -10.58
C ASP A 22 -8.18 -14.14 -12.00
N SER A 23 -6.89 -13.85 -12.08
CA SER A 23 -6.16 -13.69 -13.33
C SER A 23 -4.80 -14.36 -13.22
N PHE A 24 -4.30 -14.91 -14.31
CA PHE A 24 -2.93 -15.42 -14.41
C PHE A 24 -1.87 -14.34 -14.10
N GLN A 25 -2.22 -13.09 -14.29
CA GLN A 25 -1.34 -11.95 -14.05
C GLN A 25 -1.46 -11.39 -12.64
N ALA A 26 -2.43 -11.89 -11.83
CA ALA A 26 -2.61 -11.42 -10.46
C ALA A 26 -1.42 -11.86 -9.61
N THR A 27 -0.76 -10.89 -9.00
CA THR A 27 0.36 -11.13 -8.09
C THR A 27 -0.18 -11.50 -6.71
N LYS A 28 -0.08 -12.79 -6.37
CA LYS A 28 -0.39 -13.28 -5.02
C LYS A 28 0.89 -13.25 -4.20
N ASN A 29 1.02 -12.25 -3.34
CA ASN A 29 2.18 -12.11 -2.46
C ASN A 29 1.73 -11.91 -1.02
N GLU A 30 2.23 -12.76 -0.12
CA GLU A 30 1.88 -12.75 1.31
C GLU A 30 2.24 -11.42 2.01
N LEU A 31 3.37 -10.78 1.64
CA LEU A 31 3.79 -9.51 2.22
C LEU A 31 2.81 -8.37 1.90
N ILE A 32 2.02 -8.53 0.84
CA ILE A 32 1.01 -7.55 0.41
C ILE A 32 -0.37 -7.90 0.97
N SER A 33 -0.71 -9.19 0.99
CA SER A 33 -2.07 -9.66 1.26
C SER A 33 -2.29 -10.16 2.68
N ASP A 34 -1.25 -10.70 3.34
CA ASP A 34 -1.39 -11.27 4.67
C ASP A 34 -1.36 -10.18 5.75
N ARG A 35 -2.30 -10.27 6.68
CA ARG A 35 -2.43 -9.33 7.80
C ARG A 35 -1.27 -9.38 8.80
N ILE A 36 -0.51 -10.47 8.83
CA ILE A 36 0.67 -10.61 9.69
C ILE A 36 1.73 -9.57 9.32
N TYR A 37 1.90 -9.28 8.04
CA TYR A 37 2.89 -8.33 7.55
C TYR A 37 2.34 -6.91 7.39
N ASP A 38 1.02 -6.72 7.55
CA ASP A 38 0.29 -5.51 7.15
C ASP A 38 0.90 -4.23 7.71
N GLU A 39 1.22 -4.21 9.01
CA GLU A 39 1.75 -3.01 9.67
C GLU A 39 3.11 -2.58 9.08
N PHE A 40 4.03 -3.52 8.90
CA PHE A 40 5.36 -3.22 8.35
C PHE A 40 5.30 -2.94 6.85
N SER A 41 4.56 -3.74 6.11
CA SER A 41 4.42 -3.58 4.66
C SER A 41 3.72 -2.27 4.30
N PHE A 42 2.65 -1.91 5.02
CA PHE A 42 1.95 -0.66 4.79
C PHE A 42 2.83 0.54 5.13
N THR A 43 3.51 0.52 6.27
CA THR A 43 4.41 1.61 6.66
C THR A 43 5.57 1.75 5.67
N TYR A 44 6.14 0.61 5.22
CA TYR A 44 7.17 0.62 4.17
C TYR A 44 6.66 1.28 2.89
N ILE A 45 5.46 0.90 2.41
CA ILE A 45 4.85 1.50 1.21
C ILE A 45 4.64 3.00 1.41
N MET A 46 4.08 3.43 2.54
CA MET A 46 3.87 4.85 2.82
C MET A 46 5.19 5.63 2.76
N GLU A 47 6.26 5.13 3.36
CA GLU A 47 7.58 5.78 3.30
C GLU A 47 8.14 5.84 1.88
N GLN A 48 7.99 4.77 1.08
CA GLN A 48 8.39 4.79 -0.34
C GLN A 48 7.59 5.80 -1.17
N MET A 49 6.35 6.08 -0.78
CA MET A 49 5.52 7.13 -1.38
C MET A 49 5.82 8.54 -0.85
N GLY A 50 6.73 8.70 0.12
CA GLY A 50 6.99 9.96 0.80
C GLY A 50 5.88 10.39 1.75
N MET A 51 5.06 9.44 2.21
CA MET A 51 3.93 9.64 3.11
C MET A 51 4.24 9.15 4.53
N LYS A 52 3.50 9.69 5.50
CA LYS A 52 3.45 9.19 6.89
C LYS A 52 2.01 8.82 7.23
N GLU A 53 1.76 7.58 7.67
CA GLU A 53 0.40 7.13 7.99
C GLU A 53 -0.28 8.08 8.98
N SER A 54 0.40 8.49 10.05
CA SER A 54 -0.16 9.38 11.08
C SER A 54 -0.56 10.77 10.61
N ARG A 55 0.01 11.25 9.49
CA ARG A 55 -0.26 12.59 8.93
C ARG A 55 -1.13 12.53 7.68
N ASP A 56 -0.89 11.55 6.84
CA ASP A 56 -1.39 11.56 5.45
C ASP A 56 -2.50 10.53 5.22
N VAL A 57 -2.75 9.64 6.20
CA VAL A 57 -3.79 8.61 6.10
C VAL A 57 -4.77 8.75 7.24
N ARG A 58 -6.06 8.81 6.90
CA ARG A 58 -7.15 8.77 7.88
C ARG A 58 -8.05 7.57 7.62
N TRP A 59 -8.16 6.73 8.63
CA TRP A 59 -9.02 5.57 8.62
C TRP A 59 -10.36 5.92 9.25
N ILE A 60 -11.46 5.67 8.54
CA ILE A 60 -12.81 5.79 9.07
C ILE A 60 -13.41 4.40 9.31
N GLY A 61 -14.41 4.30 10.15
CA GLY A 61 -15.11 3.03 10.42
C GLY A 61 -15.82 2.49 9.18
N GLN A 62 -15.87 1.16 9.04
CA GLN A 62 -16.47 0.51 7.86
C GLN A 62 -17.93 0.92 7.60
N LYS A 63 -18.68 1.22 8.68
CA LYS A 63 -20.09 1.65 8.60
C LYS A 63 -20.25 3.17 8.50
N GLU A 64 -19.19 3.90 8.74
CA GLU A 64 -19.17 5.35 8.70
C GLU A 64 -19.12 5.86 7.26
N VAL A 65 -19.53 7.10 7.10
CA VAL A 65 -19.38 7.89 5.88
C VAL A 65 -18.41 9.02 6.17
N ILE A 66 -17.83 9.57 5.14
CA ILE A 66 -16.93 10.72 5.27
C ILE A 66 -17.72 11.89 5.88
N SER A 67 -17.30 12.31 7.06
CA SER A 67 -17.87 13.47 7.78
C SER A 67 -17.32 14.79 7.24
N LYS A 68 -17.84 15.90 7.76
CA LYS A 68 -17.32 17.21 7.41
C LYS A 68 -15.89 17.39 7.90
N GLU A 69 -15.56 16.91 9.11
CA GLU A 69 -14.20 16.97 9.68
C GLU A 69 -13.22 16.10 8.88
N ASP A 70 -13.70 14.99 8.30
CA ASP A 70 -12.89 14.16 7.41
C ASP A 70 -12.59 14.88 6.10
N TRP A 71 -13.58 15.64 5.58
CA TRP A 71 -13.35 16.50 4.44
C TRP A 71 -12.34 17.60 4.72
N GLU A 72 -12.45 18.26 5.87
CA GLU A 72 -11.48 19.28 6.30
C GLU A 72 -10.06 18.72 6.39
N PHE A 73 -9.90 17.47 6.87
CA PHE A 73 -8.61 16.78 6.84
C PHE A 73 -8.08 16.63 5.41
N PHE A 74 -8.95 16.32 4.46
CA PHE A 74 -8.54 16.12 3.07
C PHE A 74 -8.31 17.45 2.36
N GLU A 75 -9.16 18.44 2.57
CA GLU A 75 -9.15 19.74 1.91
C GLU A 75 -8.22 20.75 2.59
N GLY A 76 -8.13 20.72 3.91
CA GLY A 76 -7.50 21.76 4.74
C GLY A 76 -6.01 22.00 4.50
N GLU A 77 -5.38 21.09 3.77
CA GLU A 77 -4.01 21.22 3.30
C GLU A 77 -3.90 20.77 1.83
N ILE A 78 -4.72 21.32 0.93
CA ILE A 78 -4.55 21.07 -0.50
C ILE A 78 -3.27 21.74 -0.98
N CYS A 79 -2.18 21.14 -0.59
CA CYS A 79 -0.90 21.33 -1.23
C CYS A 79 -0.96 20.57 -2.57
N THR A 80 -0.61 21.21 -3.67
CA THR A 80 -0.54 20.57 -4.98
C THR A 80 0.34 19.31 -4.96
N ASN A 81 1.34 19.30 -4.07
CA ASN A 81 2.34 18.22 -3.96
C ASN A 81 2.08 17.20 -2.83
N CYS A 82 1.03 17.38 -2.02
CA CYS A 82 0.72 16.47 -0.93
C CYS A 82 -0.11 15.28 -1.39
N GLN A 83 0.19 14.10 -0.86
CA GLN A 83 -0.64 12.91 -1.01
C GLN A 83 -1.50 12.76 0.24
N LYS A 84 -2.75 12.31 0.07
CA LYS A 84 -3.70 12.06 1.16
C LYS A 84 -4.55 10.84 0.86
N ILE A 85 -4.83 10.07 1.90
CA ILE A 85 -5.68 8.90 1.85
C ILE A 85 -6.69 8.99 2.99
N LEU A 86 -7.96 9.01 2.64
CA LEU A 86 -9.09 8.94 3.55
C LEU A 86 -9.94 7.75 3.12
N VAL A 87 -10.03 6.71 3.95
CA VAL A 87 -10.61 5.44 3.51
C VAL A 87 -11.29 4.68 4.65
N ALA A 88 -12.42 4.05 4.35
CA ALA A 88 -13.08 3.14 5.28
C ALA A 88 -12.24 1.87 5.49
N LYS A 89 -11.89 1.58 6.74
CA LYS A 89 -11.14 0.38 7.10
C LYS A 89 -12.05 -0.84 7.05
N TYR A 90 -11.72 -1.81 6.22
CA TYR A 90 -12.42 -3.09 6.17
C TYR A 90 -11.79 -4.07 7.16
N SER A 91 -12.61 -4.64 8.06
CA SER A 91 -12.13 -5.58 9.08
C SER A 91 -11.55 -6.88 8.53
N THR A 92 -11.91 -7.23 7.30
CA THR A 92 -11.49 -8.47 6.62
C THR A 92 -10.26 -8.28 5.72
N LEU A 93 -9.87 -7.05 5.42
CA LEU A 93 -8.75 -6.74 4.52
C LEU A 93 -7.57 -6.16 5.28
N SER A 94 -6.38 -6.36 4.74
CA SER A 94 -5.19 -5.62 5.14
C SER A 94 -5.32 -4.13 4.75
N LYS A 95 -4.51 -3.25 5.33
CA LYS A 95 -4.44 -1.83 4.97
C LYS A 95 -4.12 -1.67 3.48
N ILE A 96 -3.14 -2.44 2.98
CA ILE A 96 -2.74 -2.43 1.57
C ILE A 96 -3.89 -2.88 0.67
N ASN A 97 -4.53 -4.00 1.00
CA ASN A 97 -5.66 -4.50 0.22
C ASN A 97 -6.85 -3.54 0.23
N THR A 98 -7.07 -2.84 1.33
CA THR A 98 -8.10 -1.79 1.43
C THR A 98 -7.78 -0.63 0.47
N LEU A 99 -6.53 -0.16 0.45
CA LEU A 99 -6.08 0.88 -0.46
C LEU A 99 -6.21 0.46 -1.93
N LEU A 100 -5.68 -0.72 -2.28
CA LEU A 100 -5.74 -1.25 -3.65
C LEU A 100 -7.18 -1.47 -4.13
N THR A 101 -8.06 -1.97 -3.27
CA THR A 101 -9.49 -2.12 -3.56
C THR A 101 -10.15 -0.76 -3.81
N THR A 102 -9.76 0.25 -3.04
CA THR A 102 -10.26 1.63 -3.23
C THR A 102 -9.83 2.19 -4.58
N ILE A 103 -8.57 2.05 -4.96
CA ILE A 103 -8.05 2.47 -6.27
C ILE A 103 -8.81 1.77 -7.39
N ARG A 104 -8.93 0.45 -7.32
CA ARG A 104 -9.65 -0.34 -8.32
C ARG A 104 -11.11 0.10 -8.46
N ASN A 105 -11.80 0.29 -7.35
CA ASN A 105 -13.21 0.68 -7.38
C ASN A 105 -13.39 2.08 -7.97
N SER A 106 -12.52 3.03 -7.63
CA SER A 106 -12.52 4.36 -8.22
C SER A 106 -12.35 4.31 -9.74
N ILE A 107 -11.41 3.49 -10.22
CA ILE A 107 -11.15 3.33 -11.66
C ILE A 107 -12.31 2.60 -12.35
N ALA A 108 -12.77 1.48 -11.81
CA ALA A 108 -13.81 0.64 -12.42
C ALA A 108 -15.15 1.35 -12.55
N HIS A 109 -15.44 2.29 -11.64
CA HIS A 109 -16.68 3.06 -11.67
C HIS A 109 -16.52 4.44 -12.31
N GLY A 110 -15.35 4.77 -12.85
CA GLY A 110 -15.08 6.07 -13.48
C GLY A 110 -15.04 7.24 -12.49
N HIS A 111 -14.91 6.96 -11.20
CA HIS A 111 -14.87 7.97 -10.14
C HIS A 111 -13.43 8.39 -9.83
N PHE A 112 -12.69 8.78 -10.86
CA PHE A 112 -11.30 9.23 -10.71
C PHE A 112 -10.95 10.32 -11.70
N ALA A 113 -9.92 11.06 -11.39
CA ALA A 113 -9.25 12.00 -12.27
C ALA A 113 -7.74 11.80 -12.20
N ILE A 114 -7.06 12.08 -13.29
CA ILE A 114 -5.60 12.18 -13.33
C ILE A 114 -5.26 13.66 -13.42
N VAL A 115 -4.46 14.14 -12.49
CA VAL A 115 -3.95 15.51 -12.46
C VAL A 115 -2.45 15.42 -12.30
N GLU A 116 -1.73 15.82 -13.34
CA GLU A 116 -0.26 15.65 -13.43
C GLU A 116 0.13 14.17 -13.22
N ASP A 117 0.88 13.85 -12.18
CA ASP A 117 1.31 12.50 -11.80
C ASP A 117 0.47 11.88 -10.66
N TYR A 118 -0.70 12.48 -10.34
CA TYR A 118 -1.58 12.00 -9.29
C TYR A 118 -2.82 11.32 -9.84
N ILE A 119 -3.25 10.28 -9.13
CA ILE A 119 -4.63 9.76 -9.19
C ILE A 119 -5.41 10.38 -8.03
N ILE A 120 -6.50 11.06 -8.36
CA ILE A 120 -7.52 11.49 -7.42
C ILE A 120 -8.71 10.56 -7.62
N GLY A 121 -9.06 9.77 -6.62
CA GLY A 121 -10.09 8.76 -6.74
C GLY A 121 -11.11 8.82 -5.61
N PHE A 122 -12.34 8.43 -5.92
CA PHE A 122 -13.45 8.38 -4.96
C PHE A 122 -14.05 6.98 -4.96
N ASN A 123 -14.37 6.47 -3.79
CA ASN A 123 -15.16 5.27 -3.66
C ASN A 123 -16.55 5.65 -3.12
N LEU A 124 -17.58 5.48 -3.94
CA LEU A 124 -18.96 5.79 -3.63
C LEU A 124 -19.75 4.49 -3.45
N LYS A 125 -20.53 4.40 -2.39
CA LYS A 125 -21.54 3.36 -2.24
C LYS A 125 -22.88 3.93 -2.65
N LEU A 126 -23.32 3.63 -3.86
CA LEU A 126 -24.65 3.98 -4.32
C LEU A 126 -25.71 3.12 -3.62
N SER A 127 -26.82 3.70 -3.28
CA SER A 127 -27.98 3.01 -2.71
C SER A 127 -29.24 3.58 -3.34
N SER A 128 -30.27 2.75 -3.47
CA SER A 128 -31.59 3.19 -3.97
C SER A 128 -32.23 4.27 -3.09
N LYS A 129 -31.79 4.39 -1.83
CA LYS A 129 -32.28 5.39 -0.86
C LYS A 129 -31.47 6.68 -0.85
N ASP A 130 -30.28 6.66 -1.48
CA ASP A 130 -29.37 7.78 -1.55
C ASP A 130 -28.69 7.81 -2.93
N PRO A 131 -29.32 8.52 -3.89
CA PRO A 131 -28.80 8.60 -5.25
C PRO A 131 -27.50 9.41 -5.37
N GLU A 132 -27.19 10.29 -4.41
CA GLU A 132 -25.90 10.99 -4.36
C GLU A 132 -24.75 10.07 -3.90
N GLY A 133 -25.12 8.94 -3.28
CA GLY A 133 -24.18 7.93 -2.80
C GLY A 133 -23.43 8.33 -1.53
N LEU A 134 -23.12 7.31 -0.74
CA LEU A 134 -22.29 7.47 0.46
C LEU A 134 -20.82 7.41 0.09
N ARG A 135 -20.10 8.47 0.35
CA ARG A 135 -18.65 8.52 0.12
C ARG A 135 -17.94 7.68 1.17
N LYS A 136 -17.16 6.69 0.72
CA LYS A 136 -16.43 5.72 1.56
C LYS A 136 -14.93 5.88 1.50
N ALA A 137 -14.42 6.53 0.49
CA ALA A 137 -13.01 6.84 0.37
C ALA A 137 -12.76 8.01 -0.57
N ILE A 138 -11.68 8.73 -0.28
CA ILE A 138 -11.05 9.71 -1.17
C ILE A 138 -9.56 9.46 -1.10
N ILE A 139 -8.93 9.40 -2.24
CA ILE A 139 -7.48 9.27 -2.36
C ILE A 139 -6.92 10.33 -3.29
N LYS A 140 -5.76 10.84 -2.96
CA LYS A 140 -4.87 11.61 -3.85
C LYS A 140 -3.48 11.05 -3.69
N ILE A 141 -3.02 10.27 -4.65
CA ILE A 141 -1.77 9.51 -4.55
C ILE A 141 -0.98 9.58 -5.86
N LYS A 142 0.33 9.42 -5.74
CA LYS A 142 1.21 9.13 -6.87
C LYS A 142 1.26 7.62 -7.09
N PRO A 143 0.73 7.09 -8.21
CA PRO A 143 0.64 5.65 -8.42
C PRO A 143 2.00 5.01 -8.71
N LYS A 144 2.96 5.73 -9.30
CA LYS A 144 4.28 5.21 -9.65
C LYS A 144 5.12 4.76 -8.44
N PRO A 145 5.29 5.58 -7.36
CA PRO A 145 5.96 5.13 -6.14
C PRO A 145 5.24 3.96 -5.47
N LEU A 146 3.90 3.95 -5.47
CA LEU A 146 3.12 2.84 -4.95
C LEU A 146 3.44 1.54 -5.71
N LEU A 147 3.37 1.57 -7.04
CA LEU A 147 3.69 0.40 -7.88
C LEU A 147 5.11 -0.09 -7.61
N SER A 148 6.11 0.82 -7.59
CA SER A 148 7.50 0.46 -7.33
C SER A 148 7.69 -0.19 -5.95
N ALA A 149 6.98 0.27 -4.92
CA ALA A 149 7.03 -0.34 -3.59
C ALA A 149 6.42 -1.76 -3.58
N LEU A 150 5.29 -1.95 -4.27
CA LEU A 150 4.64 -3.26 -4.41
C LEU A 150 5.53 -4.25 -5.18
N GLU A 151 6.16 -3.81 -6.26
CA GLU A 151 7.10 -4.63 -7.05
C GLU A 151 8.31 -5.08 -6.22
N LYS A 152 8.87 -4.20 -5.40
CA LYS A 152 9.97 -4.53 -4.49
C LYS A 152 9.54 -5.58 -3.45
N LEU A 153 8.36 -5.44 -2.84
CA LEU A 153 7.84 -6.42 -1.89
C LEU A 153 7.51 -7.76 -2.57
N ALA A 154 7.03 -7.73 -3.80
CA ALA A 154 6.71 -8.93 -4.57
C ALA A 154 7.95 -9.62 -5.17
N SER A 155 9.11 -8.99 -5.14
CA SER A 155 10.35 -9.56 -5.64
C SER A 155 10.83 -10.75 -4.81
N PRO A 156 11.72 -11.61 -5.34
CA PRO A 156 12.31 -12.70 -4.57
C PRO A 156 13.03 -12.24 -3.27
N MET A 157 13.49 -10.99 -3.23
CA MET A 157 14.16 -10.38 -2.08
C MET A 157 13.19 -9.61 -1.15
N GLY A 158 11.89 -9.70 -1.39
CA GLY A 158 10.89 -8.91 -0.65
C GLY A 158 10.88 -9.19 0.85
N LYS A 159 11.13 -10.43 1.27
CA LYS A 159 11.18 -10.80 2.69
C LYS A 159 12.39 -10.21 3.39
N GLU A 160 13.56 -10.34 2.80
CA GLU A 160 14.81 -9.76 3.30
C GLU A 160 14.68 -8.24 3.39
N LEU A 161 14.15 -7.61 2.35
CA LEU A 161 13.88 -6.18 2.31
C LEU A 161 12.98 -5.73 3.47
N LEU A 162 11.85 -6.42 3.66
CA LEU A 162 10.88 -6.04 4.70
C LEU A 162 11.43 -6.28 6.11
N LEU A 163 12.15 -7.36 6.32
CA LEU A 163 12.80 -7.65 7.60
C LEU A 163 13.93 -6.67 7.90
N ALA A 164 14.78 -6.36 6.92
CA ALA A 164 15.80 -5.33 7.06
C ALA A 164 15.18 -3.98 7.45
N TYR A 165 14.09 -3.61 6.79
CA TYR A 165 13.33 -2.42 7.11
C TYR A 165 12.79 -2.45 8.55
N ALA A 166 12.18 -3.56 8.97
CA ALA A 166 11.63 -3.71 10.32
C ALA A 166 12.72 -3.61 11.41
N PHE A 167 13.88 -4.25 11.21
CA PHE A 167 14.99 -4.17 12.14
C PHE A 167 15.58 -2.77 12.24
N ARG A 168 15.74 -2.05 11.12
CA ARG A 168 16.17 -0.63 11.14
C ARG A 168 15.24 0.23 11.97
N ARG A 169 13.92 0.03 11.86
CA ARG A 169 12.92 0.78 12.63
C ARG A 169 13.00 0.55 14.15
N VAL A 170 13.44 -0.62 14.59
CA VAL A 170 13.64 -0.91 16.02
C VAL A 170 15.07 -0.67 16.48
N GLY A 171 15.87 0.04 15.68
CA GLY A 171 17.17 0.58 16.07
C GLY A 171 18.35 -0.37 15.90
N TYR A 172 18.24 -1.35 14.99
CA TYR A 172 19.41 -2.11 14.54
C TYR A 172 20.11 -1.41 13.37
N ASP A 173 21.42 -1.45 13.34
CA ASP A 173 22.17 -1.29 12.10
C ASP A 173 22.06 -2.60 11.32
N VAL A 174 21.66 -2.51 10.05
CA VAL A 174 21.38 -3.67 9.21
C VAL A 174 22.25 -3.61 7.98
N GLN A 175 23.10 -4.60 7.82
CA GLN A 175 23.96 -4.77 6.66
C GLN A 175 23.46 -5.96 5.83
N GLU A 176 23.25 -5.71 4.56
CA GLU A 176 22.93 -6.71 3.56
C GLU A 176 24.24 -7.21 2.94
N PRO A 177 24.42 -8.51 2.66
CA PRO A 177 25.65 -9.03 2.09
C PRO A 177 25.91 -8.40 0.71
N LYS A 178 27.10 -7.84 0.52
CA LYS A 178 27.53 -7.19 -0.74
C LYS A 178 27.61 -8.17 -1.92
N ASN A 179 27.94 -9.41 -1.63
CA ASN A 179 27.88 -10.50 -2.58
C ASN A 179 26.85 -11.48 -2.06
N ARG A 180 26.14 -12.17 -2.94
CA ARG A 180 25.25 -13.28 -2.59
C ARG A 180 26.04 -14.48 -2.05
N SER A 181 26.96 -14.23 -1.09
CA SER A 181 27.54 -15.30 -0.30
C SER A 181 26.39 -15.90 0.50
N ARG A 182 26.22 -17.19 0.40
CA ARG A 182 25.06 -17.92 0.93
C ARG A 182 25.12 -18.15 2.44
N ASP A 183 25.98 -17.43 3.15
CA ASP A 183 26.24 -17.72 4.55
C ASP A 183 25.24 -17.07 5.50
N PHE A 184 24.57 -15.99 5.07
CA PHE A 184 23.52 -15.31 5.84
C PHE A 184 22.76 -14.33 4.96
N ASP A 185 21.51 -14.01 5.38
CA ASP A 185 20.64 -13.06 4.68
C ASP A 185 20.83 -11.62 5.20
N LEU A 186 20.97 -11.44 6.53
CA LEU A 186 21.18 -10.13 7.14
C LEU A 186 22.19 -10.23 8.27
N CYS A 187 23.05 -9.20 8.41
CA CYS A 187 23.86 -8.96 9.59
C CYS A 187 23.26 -7.76 10.35
N LEU A 188 22.94 -7.97 11.63
CA LEU A 188 22.32 -6.98 12.49
C LEU A 188 23.29 -6.57 13.58
N GLU A 189 23.39 -5.29 13.89
CA GLU A 189 24.18 -4.79 15.01
C GLU A 189 23.34 -3.87 15.90
N LYS A 190 23.37 -4.12 17.23
CA LYS A 190 22.73 -3.26 18.24
C LYS A 190 23.48 -3.35 19.56
N ASN A 191 23.79 -2.20 20.16
CA ASN A 191 24.50 -2.10 21.44
C ASN A 191 25.82 -2.88 21.47
N GLY A 192 26.58 -2.83 20.37
CA GLY A 192 27.87 -3.53 20.22
C GLY A 192 27.76 -5.05 20.03
N LYS A 193 26.55 -5.60 19.96
CA LYS A 193 26.32 -7.02 19.67
C LYS A 193 25.95 -7.22 18.21
N LYS A 194 26.59 -8.21 17.59
CA LYS A 194 26.34 -8.59 16.19
C LYS A 194 25.55 -9.90 16.14
N TYR A 195 24.60 -9.96 15.22
CA TYR A 195 23.76 -11.12 14.95
C TYR A 195 23.79 -11.39 13.45
N VAL A 196 23.86 -12.65 13.10
CA VAL A 196 23.74 -13.14 11.73
C VAL A 196 22.41 -13.86 11.62
N THR A 197 21.64 -13.55 10.59
CA THR A 197 20.29 -14.09 10.41
C THR A 197 20.17 -14.84 9.10
N GLU A 198 19.44 -15.94 9.13
CA GLU A 198 18.97 -16.69 7.97
C GLU A 198 17.45 -16.64 7.94
N ILE A 199 16.87 -16.24 6.81
CA ILE A 199 15.43 -16.05 6.64
C ILE A 199 14.83 -17.27 5.97
N LYS A 200 14.04 -18.05 6.70
CA LYS A 200 13.38 -19.24 6.18
C LYS A 200 11.88 -19.01 6.03
N SER A 201 11.38 -19.27 4.84
CA SER A 201 9.93 -19.31 4.58
C SER A 201 9.40 -20.72 4.76
N TYR A 202 8.51 -20.90 5.70
CA TYR A 202 7.73 -22.12 5.77
C TYR A 202 6.38 -21.85 5.09
N ARG A 203 6.14 -22.50 3.94
CA ARG A 203 4.76 -22.63 3.47
C ARG A 203 4.15 -23.73 4.34
N GLY A 204 3.37 -23.35 5.33
CA GLY A 204 2.56 -24.30 6.09
C GLY A 204 1.62 -24.99 5.10
N ASN A 205 1.74 -26.30 4.94
CA ASN A 205 0.66 -27.07 4.37
C ASN A 205 -0.50 -26.97 5.36
N THR A 206 -1.50 -26.18 5.04
CA THR A 206 -2.81 -26.29 5.68
C THR A 206 -3.38 -27.62 5.24
N TYR A 207 -3.34 -28.61 6.15
CA TYR A 207 -4.14 -29.81 6.05
C TYR A 207 -5.62 -29.47 6.28
#